data_eb84539e164a08f609920ea746859beb
#
_entry.id   eb84539e164a08f609920ea746859beb
#
_cell.length_a   1.000
_cell.length_b   1.000
_cell.length_c   1.000
_cell.angle_alpha   90.00
_cell.angle_beta   90.00
_cell.angle_gamma   90.00
#
_symmetry.space_group_name_H-M   'P 1'
#
loop_
_entity.id
_entity.type
_entity.pdbx_description
1 polymer ?
#
loop_
_entity_poly.entity_id
_entity_poly.type
_entity_poly.pdbx_seq_one_letter_code
_entity_poly.pdbx_strand_id
1 'polypeptide(L)'
;MKTGFNEAFIIDGAKRKELIDEDPKSEEIIRPILRGRDIKRYGYDFADLWLINSHNGIKEKGVKRIEINDYPSIKKHLDQYYPQLEKRADKGDTPYNLRNCAYMEDFYKQKIMYSEIVREPQFYLDKTGEFYPEATTFIMTGEYLEYLYHLLHSKTATYFFKTFYAGGGLGETGYRYKKAFLENLPVPKPNGKINFNKINIDEEVYKLYQLTNEEIAFIEHQ
;
A
#
# COMPACT_ATOMS: atom_id res chain seq x y z
N MET A 1 4.38 -5.83 3.17
CA MET A 1 5.66 -6.46 3.59
C MET A 1 5.36 -7.71 4.42
N LYS A 2 6.14 -8.78 4.33
CA LYS A 2 5.97 -9.99 5.13
C LYS A 2 6.95 -9.97 6.31
N THR A 3 6.46 -10.25 7.51
CA THR A 3 7.28 -10.29 8.74
C THR A 3 7.76 -11.71 9.08
N GLY A 4 7.07 -12.72 8.56
CA GLY A 4 7.28 -14.14 8.91
C GLY A 4 6.74 -14.52 10.30
N PHE A 5 6.42 -13.54 11.16
CA PHE A 5 5.75 -13.72 12.45
C PHE A 5 5.13 -12.40 12.90
N ASN A 6 3.86 -12.19 12.56
CA ASN A 6 3.19 -10.90 12.73
C ASN A 6 3.05 -10.50 14.22
N GLU A 7 2.83 -11.46 15.10
CA GLU A 7 2.60 -11.23 16.53
C GLU A 7 3.75 -10.48 17.22
N ALA A 8 4.98 -10.64 16.72
CA ALA A 8 6.14 -9.94 17.25
C ALA A 8 6.34 -8.56 16.62
N PHE A 9 6.02 -8.40 15.33
CA PHE A 9 6.39 -7.19 14.57
C PHE A 9 5.23 -6.25 14.29
N ILE A 10 3.99 -6.72 14.38
CA ILE A 10 2.80 -5.88 14.20
C ILE A 10 2.16 -5.67 15.56
N ILE A 11 2.16 -4.44 16.02
CA ILE A 11 1.68 -4.02 17.34
C ILE A 11 0.52 -3.02 17.20
N ASP A 12 -0.30 -2.90 18.22
CA ASP A 12 -1.32 -1.86 18.32
C ASP A 12 -0.77 -0.55 18.88
N GLY A 13 -1.60 0.50 18.87
CA GLY A 13 -1.22 1.82 19.37
C GLY A 13 -0.90 1.82 20.86
N ALA A 14 -1.54 0.96 21.66
CA ALA A 14 -1.25 0.85 23.08
C ALA A 14 0.16 0.31 23.32
N LYS A 15 0.54 -0.77 22.62
CA LYS A 15 1.89 -1.34 22.68
C LYS A 15 2.93 -0.37 22.09
N ARG A 16 2.60 0.34 20.98
CA ARG A 16 3.46 1.40 20.44
C ARG A 16 3.77 2.45 21.50
N LYS A 17 2.73 2.94 22.18
CA LYS A 17 2.90 3.95 23.24
C LYS A 17 3.79 3.44 24.38
N GLU A 18 3.54 2.22 24.87
CA GLU A 18 4.35 1.58 25.91
C GLU A 18 5.85 1.53 25.53
N LEU A 19 6.16 1.06 24.30
CA LEU A 19 7.54 0.94 23.84
C LEU A 19 8.25 2.29 23.71
N ILE A 20 7.54 3.33 23.25
CA ILE A 20 8.09 4.69 23.11
C ILE A 20 8.24 5.38 24.48
N ASP A 21 7.29 5.19 25.41
CA ASP A 21 7.39 5.73 26.78
C ASP A 21 8.60 5.11 27.53
N GLU A 22 8.89 3.82 27.31
CA GLU A 22 10.04 3.11 27.89
C GLU A 22 11.37 3.50 27.23
N ASP A 23 11.37 3.69 25.90
CA ASP A 23 12.52 4.08 25.10
C ASP A 23 12.08 4.98 23.93
N PRO A 24 12.17 6.30 24.04
CA PRO A 24 11.73 7.25 22.99
C PRO A 24 12.38 7.01 21.62
N LYS A 25 13.59 6.46 21.57
CA LYS A 25 14.28 6.13 20.32
C LYS A 25 13.52 5.08 19.51
N SER A 26 12.69 4.27 20.14
CA SER A 26 11.86 3.26 19.48
C SER A 26 10.94 3.84 18.39
N GLU A 27 10.55 5.11 18.49
CA GLU A 27 9.72 5.79 17.47
C GLU A 27 10.41 5.84 16.11
N GLU A 28 11.73 5.86 16.07
CA GLU A 28 12.51 5.90 14.81
C GLU A 28 12.25 4.71 13.89
N ILE A 29 11.87 3.54 14.46
CA ILE A 29 11.67 2.31 13.69
C ILE A 29 10.25 1.74 13.79
N ILE A 30 9.30 2.48 14.39
CA ILE A 30 7.88 2.09 14.39
C ILE A 30 7.15 2.87 13.30
N ARG A 31 6.42 2.17 12.42
CA ARG A 31 5.74 2.76 11.26
C ARG A 31 4.28 2.33 11.18
N PRO A 32 3.34 3.23 10.88
CA PRO A 32 1.94 2.85 10.67
C PRO A 32 1.81 1.98 9.41
N ILE A 33 0.93 0.97 9.45
CA ILE A 33 0.66 0.10 8.31
C ILE A 33 -0.79 0.17 7.87
N LEU A 34 -1.02 -0.01 6.56
CA LEU A 34 -2.35 -0.28 6.02
C LEU A 34 -2.40 -1.69 5.43
N ARG A 35 -3.44 -2.43 5.81
CA ARG A 35 -3.81 -3.70 5.18
C ARG A 35 -4.73 -3.41 3.98
N GLY A 36 -4.81 -4.32 3.03
CA GLY A 36 -5.70 -4.16 1.88
C GLY A 36 -7.14 -3.82 2.27
N ARG A 37 -7.69 -4.44 3.31
CA ARG A 37 -9.05 -4.18 3.83
C ARG A 37 -9.25 -2.81 4.48
N ASP A 38 -8.17 -2.14 4.87
CA ASP A 38 -8.23 -0.81 5.48
C ASP A 38 -8.36 0.28 4.41
N ILE A 39 -8.03 -0.03 3.15
CA ILE A 39 -8.12 0.90 2.03
C ILE A 39 -9.56 0.98 1.53
N LYS A 40 -10.07 2.19 1.38
CA LYS A 40 -11.42 2.51 0.93
C LYS A 40 -11.36 3.34 -0.36
N ARG A 41 -12.53 3.55 -0.95
CA ARG A 41 -12.68 4.50 -2.04
C ARG A 41 -12.35 5.90 -1.52
N TYR A 42 -11.32 6.53 -2.07
CA TYR A 42 -10.80 7.86 -1.72
C TYR A 42 -10.16 8.02 -0.33
N GLY A 43 -9.95 6.94 0.43
CA GLY A 43 -9.39 7.05 1.78
C GLY A 43 -9.03 5.71 2.40
N TYR A 44 -8.99 5.70 3.71
CA TYR A 44 -8.67 4.51 4.50
C TYR A 44 -9.34 4.56 5.88
N ASP A 45 -9.52 3.37 6.49
CA ASP A 45 -9.88 3.22 7.90
C ASP A 45 -8.64 2.69 8.63
N PHE A 46 -7.96 3.56 9.38
CA PHE A 46 -6.75 3.15 10.11
C PHE A 46 -7.11 2.26 11.29
N ALA A 47 -6.57 1.06 11.30
CA ALA A 47 -6.84 0.06 12.34
C ALA A 47 -5.92 0.17 13.55
N ASP A 48 -5.17 1.27 13.68
CA ASP A 48 -4.18 1.51 14.74
C ASP A 48 -3.14 0.39 14.85
N LEU A 49 -2.64 -0.06 13.69
CA LEU A 49 -1.60 -1.08 13.59
C LEU A 49 -0.29 -0.48 13.14
N TRP A 50 0.77 -0.94 13.77
CA TRP A 50 2.11 -0.41 13.62
C TRP A 50 3.12 -1.55 13.39
N LEU A 51 4.08 -1.32 12.51
CA LEU A 51 5.17 -2.23 12.24
C LEU A 51 6.41 -1.82 13.02
N ILE A 52 7.01 -2.74 13.73
CA ILE A 52 8.40 -2.63 14.18
C ILE A 52 9.28 -2.91 12.96
N ASN A 53 9.75 -1.84 12.31
CA ASN A 53 10.53 -1.91 11.08
C ASN A 53 12.02 -2.12 11.36
N SER A 54 12.37 -3.20 12.02
CA SER A 54 13.77 -3.63 12.21
C SER A 54 14.35 -4.19 10.90
N HIS A 55 14.50 -3.34 9.88
CA HIS A 55 14.92 -3.75 8.54
C HIS A 55 16.37 -4.27 8.49
N ASN A 56 16.65 -5.12 7.50
CA ASN A 56 17.97 -5.71 7.29
C ASN A 56 18.92 -4.82 6.45
N GLY A 57 18.55 -3.57 6.21
CA GLY A 57 19.29 -2.66 5.35
C GLY A 57 19.14 -2.93 3.85
N ILE A 58 19.90 -2.19 3.05
CA ILE A 58 20.05 -2.36 1.60
C ILE A 58 21.52 -2.23 1.28
N LYS A 59 22.22 -3.36 1.14
CA LYS A 59 23.69 -3.40 0.98
C LYS A 59 24.16 -2.59 -0.22
N GLU A 60 23.47 -2.74 -1.35
CA GLU A 60 23.80 -2.06 -2.61
C GLU A 60 23.70 -0.53 -2.53
N LYS A 61 22.97 -0.02 -1.54
CA LYS A 61 22.75 1.42 -1.32
C LYS A 61 23.44 1.95 -0.07
N GLY A 62 24.22 1.13 0.62
CA GLY A 62 24.91 1.52 1.84
C GLY A 62 24.00 1.74 3.06
N VAL A 63 22.70 1.35 2.96
CA VAL A 63 21.77 1.43 4.09
C VAL A 63 22.09 0.28 5.06
N LYS A 64 22.51 0.64 6.26
CA LYS A 64 22.83 -0.34 7.31
C LYS A 64 21.54 -0.99 7.83
N ARG A 65 21.67 -2.25 8.29
CA ARG A 65 20.59 -2.90 9.03
C ARG A 65 20.35 -2.19 10.37
N ILE A 66 19.16 -2.36 10.91
CA ILE A 66 18.85 -1.92 12.27
C ILE A 66 19.58 -2.83 13.27
N GLU A 67 20.40 -2.24 14.13
CA GLU A 67 21.02 -2.93 15.25
C GLU A 67 20.04 -2.91 16.43
N ILE A 68 19.46 -4.05 16.75
CA ILE A 68 18.35 -4.13 17.72
C ILE A 68 18.77 -3.73 19.14
N ASN A 69 20.04 -3.86 19.47
CA ASN A 69 20.57 -3.44 20.77
C ASN A 69 20.53 -1.92 20.98
N ASP A 70 20.37 -1.14 19.91
CA ASP A 70 20.17 0.32 19.98
C ASP A 70 18.75 0.72 20.39
N TYR A 71 17.83 -0.24 20.49
CA TYR A 71 16.41 -0.07 20.81
C TYR A 71 15.99 -1.04 21.91
N PRO A 72 16.39 -0.79 23.18
CA PRO A 72 16.25 -1.75 24.28
C PRO A 72 14.79 -2.16 24.57
N SER A 73 13.81 -1.25 24.48
CA SER A 73 12.40 -1.60 24.71
C SER A 73 11.86 -2.54 23.62
N ILE A 74 12.20 -2.27 22.35
CA ILE A 74 11.84 -3.13 21.22
C ILE A 74 12.54 -4.49 21.34
N LYS A 75 13.83 -4.49 21.70
CA LYS A 75 14.55 -5.74 21.92
C LYS A 75 13.89 -6.60 22.98
N LYS A 76 13.55 -6.02 24.13
CA LYS A 76 12.85 -6.70 25.24
C LYS A 76 11.49 -7.25 24.81
N HIS A 77 10.77 -6.52 23.96
CA HIS A 77 9.52 -7.00 23.37
C HIS A 77 9.76 -8.20 22.43
N LEU A 78 10.72 -8.11 21.51
CA LEU A 78 11.04 -9.17 20.56
C LEU A 78 11.66 -10.42 21.22
N ASP A 79 12.38 -10.26 22.33
CA ASP A 79 12.97 -11.37 23.11
C ASP A 79 11.89 -12.34 23.62
N GLN A 80 10.67 -11.87 23.87
CA GLN A 80 9.54 -12.73 24.28
C GLN A 80 9.16 -13.75 23.19
N TYR A 81 9.50 -13.46 21.94
CA TYR A 81 9.20 -14.28 20.77
C TYR A 81 10.46 -14.94 20.16
N TYR A 82 11.61 -14.84 20.83
CA TYR A 82 12.88 -15.26 20.25
C TYR A 82 12.88 -16.67 19.66
N PRO A 83 12.30 -17.70 20.30
CA PRO A 83 12.27 -19.06 19.75
C PRO A 83 11.56 -19.17 18.39
N GLN A 84 10.52 -18.34 18.17
CA GLN A 84 9.77 -18.25 16.91
C GLN A 84 10.55 -17.44 15.87
N LEU A 85 11.15 -16.33 16.30
CA LEU A 85 11.94 -15.44 15.44
C LEU A 85 13.18 -16.16 14.88
N GLU A 86 13.84 -16.98 15.68
CA GLU A 86 14.98 -17.76 15.26
C GLU A 86 14.65 -18.77 14.15
N LYS A 87 13.46 -19.39 14.23
CA LYS A 87 13.00 -20.44 13.31
C LYS A 87 12.31 -19.91 12.06
N ARG A 88 11.85 -18.63 12.03
CA ARG A 88 11.10 -18.11 10.89
C ARG A 88 11.93 -18.05 9.60
N ALA A 89 11.31 -18.36 8.47
CA ALA A 89 11.97 -18.35 7.16
C ALA A 89 12.21 -16.91 6.64
N ASP A 90 11.28 -15.98 6.90
CA ASP A 90 11.32 -14.59 6.42
C ASP A 90 12.11 -13.67 7.39
N LYS A 91 13.35 -14.05 7.78
CA LYS A 91 14.23 -13.22 8.61
C LYS A 91 15.36 -12.59 7.79
N GLY A 92 15.97 -11.55 8.34
CA GLY A 92 17.21 -10.95 7.84
C GLY A 92 18.46 -11.67 8.36
N ASP A 93 19.55 -10.93 8.55
CA ASP A 93 20.83 -11.45 9.02
C ASP A 93 20.75 -11.93 10.48
N THR A 94 19.84 -11.39 11.27
CA THR A 94 19.60 -11.84 12.64
C THR A 94 18.11 -12.22 12.84
N PRO A 95 17.75 -12.96 13.89
CA PRO A 95 16.35 -13.25 14.22
C PRO A 95 15.49 -11.99 14.43
N TYR A 96 16.08 -10.89 14.84
CA TYR A 96 15.37 -9.61 15.06
C TYR A 96 15.10 -8.83 13.80
N ASN A 97 15.85 -9.05 12.71
CA ASN A 97 15.71 -8.27 11.49
C ASN A 97 14.65 -8.87 10.56
N LEU A 98 13.86 -7.99 9.96
CA LEU A 98 12.99 -8.33 8.85
C LEU A 98 13.83 -8.72 7.63
N ARG A 99 13.26 -9.55 6.73
CA ARG A 99 13.94 -9.93 5.48
C ARG A 99 14.27 -8.72 4.62
N ASN A 100 15.23 -8.89 3.72
CA ASN A 100 15.60 -7.86 2.75
C ASN A 100 14.40 -7.40 1.90
N CYS A 101 14.30 -6.09 1.69
CA CYS A 101 13.30 -5.48 0.83
C CYS A 101 13.99 -4.43 -0.05
N ALA A 102 14.25 -4.79 -1.32
CA ALA A 102 15.00 -3.95 -2.26
C ALA A 102 14.30 -2.61 -2.58
N TYR A 103 12.98 -2.55 -2.40
CA TYR A 103 12.14 -1.37 -2.67
C TYR A 103 11.61 -0.70 -1.38
N MET A 104 12.29 -0.89 -0.25
CA MET A 104 11.89 -0.28 1.04
C MET A 104 11.81 1.25 0.96
N GLU A 105 12.66 1.89 0.16
CA GLU A 105 12.65 3.35 -0.03
C GLU A 105 11.36 3.88 -0.66
N ASP A 106 10.64 3.04 -1.41
CA ASP A 106 9.37 3.42 -2.02
C ASP A 106 8.26 3.59 -0.99
N PHE A 107 8.45 3.03 0.22
CA PHE A 107 7.47 3.20 1.30
C PHE A 107 7.44 4.63 1.85
N TYR A 108 8.53 5.36 1.74
CA TYR A 108 8.66 6.76 2.19
C TYR A 108 8.27 7.80 1.12
N LYS A 109 7.99 7.35 -0.10
CA LYS A 109 7.60 8.23 -1.20
C LYS A 109 6.09 8.38 -1.29
N GLN A 110 5.66 9.43 -2.01
CA GLN A 110 4.28 9.50 -2.49
C GLN A 110 3.97 8.22 -3.26
N LYS A 111 2.81 7.63 -2.98
CA LYS A 111 2.38 6.37 -3.60
C LYS A 111 0.87 6.21 -3.60
N ILE A 112 0.37 5.43 -4.54
CA ILE A 112 -1.00 4.92 -4.48
C ILE A 112 -0.94 3.55 -3.81
N MET A 113 -1.73 3.37 -2.76
CA MET A 113 -1.91 2.09 -2.06
C MET A 113 -3.25 1.47 -2.46
N TYR A 114 -3.27 0.16 -2.70
CA TYR A 114 -4.49 -0.54 -3.10
C TYR A 114 -4.51 -2.01 -2.66
N SER A 115 -5.70 -2.59 -2.60
CA SER A 115 -5.91 -4.03 -2.40
C SER A 115 -6.07 -4.73 -3.75
N GLU A 116 -5.54 -5.96 -3.86
CA GLU A 116 -5.78 -6.77 -5.06
C GLU A 116 -7.25 -7.18 -5.20
N ILE A 117 -7.91 -7.52 -4.09
CA ILE A 117 -9.29 -8.03 -4.10
C ILE A 117 -10.23 -6.93 -3.65
N VAL A 118 -11.16 -6.55 -4.51
CA VAL A 118 -12.08 -5.43 -4.28
C VAL A 118 -13.46 -5.71 -4.86
N ARG A 119 -14.46 -4.91 -4.44
CA ARG A 119 -15.81 -4.86 -5.06
C ARG A 119 -16.04 -3.57 -5.83
N GLU A 120 -15.27 -2.55 -5.48
CA GLU A 120 -15.27 -1.23 -6.12
C GLU A 120 -13.84 -0.70 -6.17
N PRO A 121 -13.55 0.37 -6.93
CA PRO A 121 -12.24 1.01 -6.91
C PRO A 121 -11.87 1.45 -5.49
N GLN A 122 -10.81 0.89 -4.94
CA GLN A 122 -10.28 1.19 -3.61
C GLN A 122 -8.81 1.51 -3.73
N PHE A 123 -8.52 2.78 -3.92
CA PHE A 123 -7.18 3.34 -4.01
C PHE A 123 -7.04 4.47 -3.00
N TYR A 124 -5.90 4.54 -2.34
CA TYR A 124 -5.53 5.61 -1.43
C TYR A 124 -4.24 6.26 -1.90
N LEU A 125 -4.26 7.58 -2.07
CA LEU A 125 -3.05 8.36 -2.41
C LEU A 125 -2.37 8.83 -1.13
N ASP A 126 -1.35 8.11 -0.71
CA ASP A 126 -0.45 8.51 0.38
C ASP A 126 0.53 9.57 -0.14
N LYS A 127 0.20 10.84 0.08
CA LYS A 127 0.97 11.99 -0.45
C LYS A 127 2.32 12.18 0.22
N THR A 128 2.45 11.77 1.46
CA THR A 128 3.61 12.04 2.32
C THR A 128 4.50 10.82 2.53
N GLY A 129 4.08 9.63 2.10
CA GLY A 129 4.81 8.40 2.36
C GLY A 129 4.69 7.93 3.81
N GLU A 130 3.55 8.20 4.43
CA GLU A 130 3.30 7.90 5.84
C GLU A 130 3.18 6.41 6.11
N PHE A 131 2.37 5.72 5.30
CA PHE A 131 2.00 4.33 5.58
C PHE A 131 2.90 3.31 4.90
N TYR A 132 3.18 2.23 5.61
CA TYR A 132 3.81 1.04 5.06
C TYR A 132 2.76 0.02 4.58
N PRO A 133 3.00 -0.65 3.44
CA PRO A 133 2.09 -1.68 2.96
C PRO A 133 2.24 -2.98 3.77
N GLU A 134 1.15 -3.47 4.31
CA GLU A 134 1.07 -4.83 4.85
C GLU A 134 1.04 -5.85 3.68
N ALA A 135 1.17 -7.15 3.96
CA ALA A 135 1.31 -8.20 2.95
C ALA A 135 0.17 -8.27 1.92
N THR A 136 -1.02 -7.75 2.25
CA THR A 136 -2.20 -7.73 1.39
C THR A 136 -2.38 -6.42 0.62
N THR A 137 -1.44 -5.49 0.79
CA THR A 137 -1.46 -4.16 0.18
C THR A 137 -0.39 -4.06 -0.89
N PHE A 138 -0.78 -3.52 -2.03
CA PHE A 138 0.11 -3.18 -3.14
C PHE A 138 0.34 -1.68 -3.18
N ILE A 139 1.44 -1.27 -3.80
CA ILE A 139 1.78 0.14 -4.01
C ILE A 139 2.12 0.41 -5.47
N MET A 140 1.80 1.61 -5.93
CA MET A 140 2.30 2.20 -7.18
C MET A 140 3.10 3.45 -6.83
N THR A 141 4.30 3.55 -7.37
CA THR A 141 5.17 4.71 -7.25
C THR A 141 5.56 5.20 -8.66
N GLY A 142 5.93 6.46 -8.79
CA GLY A 142 6.31 7.04 -10.07
C GLY A 142 5.83 8.47 -10.23
N GLU A 143 5.72 8.90 -11.47
CA GLU A 143 5.21 10.22 -11.84
C GLU A 143 3.69 10.22 -12.01
N TYR A 144 3.08 11.39 -11.97
CA TYR A 144 1.64 11.61 -12.23
C TYR A 144 0.69 10.80 -11.37
N LEU A 145 1.08 10.47 -10.12
CA LEU A 145 0.27 9.61 -9.24
C LEU A 145 -1.11 10.22 -8.92
N GLU A 146 -1.20 11.54 -8.77
CA GLU A 146 -2.50 12.20 -8.51
C GLU A 146 -3.45 12.09 -9.70
N TYR A 147 -2.91 12.25 -10.93
CA TYR A 147 -3.66 12.01 -12.16
C TYR A 147 -4.14 10.55 -12.24
N LEU A 148 -3.22 9.61 -12.05
CA LEU A 148 -3.53 8.17 -12.10
C LEU A 148 -4.56 7.77 -11.02
N TYR A 149 -4.43 8.33 -9.81
CA TYR A 149 -5.36 8.10 -8.71
C TYR A 149 -6.81 8.45 -9.08
N HIS A 150 -7.02 9.62 -9.70
CA HIS A 150 -8.34 10.04 -10.14
C HIS A 150 -8.86 9.18 -11.30
N LEU A 151 -8.02 8.89 -12.28
CA LEU A 151 -8.38 8.05 -13.41
C LEU A 151 -8.82 6.64 -12.96
N LEU A 152 -8.09 6.03 -12.03
CA LEU A 152 -8.40 4.70 -11.50
C LEU A 152 -9.74 4.64 -10.73
N HIS A 153 -10.26 5.78 -10.24
CA HIS A 153 -11.56 5.87 -9.58
C HIS A 153 -12.72 6.13 -10.55
N SER A 154 -12.45 6.40 -11.83
CA SER A 154 -13.47 6.67 -12.82
C SER A 154 -14.30 5.43 -13.19
N LYS A 155 -15.52 5.65 -13.62
CA LYS A 155 -16.38 4.61 -14.17
C LYS A 155 -15.78 3.99 -15.42
N THR A 156 -15.18 4.80 -16.30
CA THR A 156 -14.53 4.34 -17.52
C THR A 156 -13.41 3.33 -17.23
N ALA A 157 -12.48 3.68 -16.33
CA ALA A 157 -11.38 2.77 -15.95
C ALA A 157 -11.92 1.50 -15.27
N THR A 158 -12.93 1.64 -14.42
CA THR A 158 -13.58 0.51 -13.75
C THR A 158 -14.26 -0.42 -14.74
N TYR A 159 -15.05 0.13 -15.66
CA TYR A 159 -15.71 -0.63 -16.73
C TYR A 159 -14.70 -1.39 -17.58
N PHE A 160 -13.69 -0.67 -18.10
CA PHE A 160 -12.66 -1.26 -18.93
C PHE A 160 -11.92 -2.39 -18.21
N PHE A 161 -11.51 -2.14 -16.97
CA PHE A 161 -10.80 -3.13 -16.17
C PHE A 161 -11.66 -4.37 -15.92
N LYS A 162 -12.92 -4.20 -15.50
CA LYS A 162 -13.86 -5.31 -15.27
C LYS A 162 -14.12 -6.13 -16.54
N THR A 163 -14.26 -5.47 -17.67
CA THR A 163 -14.58 -6.12 -18.93
C THR A 163 -13.43 -6.96 -19.48
N PHE A 164 -12.20 -6.43 -19.43
CA PHE A 164 -11.07 -7.03 -20.12
C PHE A 164 -10.09 -7.76 -19.22
N TYR A 165 -10.01 -7.42 -17.93
CA TYR A 165 -8.97 -7.91 -17.05
C TYR A 165 -9.46 -8.53 -15.74
N ALA A 166 -10.67 -8.27 -15.32
CA ALA A 166 -11.22 -8.84 -14.10
C ALA A 166 -11.50 -10.33 -14.29
N GLY A 167 -10.48 -11.13 -14.27
CA GLY A 167 -10.63 -12.59 -14.30
C GLY A 167 -11.59 -13.03 -13.20
N GLY A 168 -12.73 -13.63 -13.60
CA GLY A 168 -13.84 -14.00 -12.74
C GLY A 168 -13.45 -14.88 -11.55
N GLY A 169 -14.38 -15.08 -10.65
CA GLY A 169 -14.26 -16.08 -9.60
C GLY A 169 -14.30 -15.56 -8.14
N LEU A 170 -14.70 -14.30 -7.93
CA LEU A 170 -14.93 -13.74 -6.59
C LEU A 170 -16.41 -13.42 -6.31
N GLY A 171 -17.32 -14.27 -6.81
CA GLY A 171 -18.76 -14.02 -6.77
C GLY A 171 -19.19 -13.00 -7.83
N GLU A 172 -20.44 -12.56 -7.78
CA GLU A 172 -21.04 -11.69 -8.82
C GLU A 172 -20.44 -10.28 -8.87
N THR A 173 -19.81 -9.79 -7.81
CA THR A 173 -19.38 -8.38 -7.69
C THR A 173 -17.90 -8.19 -7.44
N GLY A 174 -17.15 -9.22 -7.02
CA GLY A 174 -15.74 -9.10 -6.69
C GLY A 174 -14.81 -9.22 -7.90
N TYR A 175 -13.71 -8.46 -7.94
CA TYR A 175 -12.68 -8.54 -8.97
C TYR A 175 -11.30 -8.30 -8.41
N ARG A 176 -10.25 -8.57 -9.22
CA ARG A 176 -8.86 -8.50 -8.78
C ARG A 176 -8.05 -7.52 -9.60
N TYR A 177 -7.48 -6.53 -8.95
CA TYR A 177 -6.45 -5.67 -9.52
C TYR A 177 -5.08 -6.37 -9.53
N LYS A 178 -4.94 -7.43 -10.34
CA LYS A 178 -3.63 -8.06 -10.53
C LYS A 178 -2.67 -7.08 -11.19
N LYS A 179 -1.45 -7.00 -10.66
CA LYS A 179 -0.39 -6.13 -11.19
C LYS A 179 -0.23 -6.29 -12.71
N ALA A 180 -0.11 -7.52 -13.20
CA ALA A 180 0.07 -7.82 -14.63
C ALA A 180 -1.05 -7.27 -15.54
N PHE A 181 -2.26 -7.09 -15.01
CA PHE A 181 -3.37 -6.53 -15.78
C PHE A 181 -3.45 -5.01 -15.61
N LEU A 182 -3.21 -4.53 -14.40
CA LEU A 182 -3.25 -3.10 -14.10
C LEU A 182 -2.17 -2.32 -14.88
N GLU A 183 -1.00 -2.91 -15.09
CA GLU A 183 0.09 -2.37 -15.91
C GLU A 183 -0.29 -2.20 -17.40
N ASN A 184 -1.29 -2.90 -17.88
CA ASN A 184 -1.77 -2.84 -19.26
C ASN A 184 -3.01 -1.95 -19.45
N LEU A 185 -3.48 -1.28 -18.39
CA LEU A 185 -4.57 -0.33 -18.51
C LEU A 185 -4.15 0.82 -19.45
N PRO A 186 -4.89 1.12 -20.53
CA PRO A 186 -4.54 2.20 -21.44
C PRO A 186 -4.79 3.55 -20.76
N VAL A 187 -3.73 4.17 -20.27
CA VAL A 187 -3.76 5.47 -19.61
C VAL A 187 -3.26 6.54 -20.57
N PRO A 188 -4.10 7.50 -21.01
CA PRO A 188 -3.66 8.62 -21.81
C PRO A 188 -2.63 9.46 -21.07
N LYS A 189 -1.65 10.03 -21.78
CA LYS A 189 -0.67 10.91 -21.16
C LYS A 189 -1.34 12.18 -20.65
N PRO A 190 -1.02 12.64 -19.42
CA PRO A 190 -1.53 13.90 -18.92
C PRO A 190 -1.06 15.06 -19.81
N ASN A 191 -1.98 15.90 -20.25
CA ASN A 191 -1.70 17.05 -21.15
C ASN A 191 -1.59 18.39 -20.43
N GLY A 192 -1.46 18.39 -19.10
CA GLY A 192 -1.31 19.58 -18.25
C GLY A 192 -2.57 20.43 -18.07
N LYS A 193 -3.67 20.09 -18.72
CA LYS A 193 -4.94 20.85 -18.66
C LYS A 193 -6.01 20.23 -17.74
N ILE A 194 -5.75 19.02 -17.24
CA ILE A 194 -6.73 18.29 -16.45
C ILE A 194 -6.61 18.69 -14.98
N ASN A 195 -7.65 19.31 -14.45
CA ASN A 195 -7.75 19.68 -13.05
C ASN A 195 -8.84 18.87 -12.37
N PHE A 196 -8.46 17.73 -11.80
CA PHE A 196 -9.38 16.86 -11.06
C PHE A 196 -9.88 17.44 -9.73
N ASN A 197 -9.42 18.61 -9.30
CA ASN A 197 -9.71 19.13 -7.96
C ASN A 197 -11.13 19.68 -7.75
N LYS A 198 -11.98 19.75 -8.76
CA LYS A 198 -13.27 20.48 -8.64
C LYS A 198 -14.48 19.86 -9.31
N ILE A 199 -14.35 18.79 -10.09
CA ILE A 199 -15.42 18.40 -11.00
C ILE A 199 -15.55 16.88 -11.00
N ASN A 200 -16.72 16.41 -11.35
CA ASN A 200 -17.01 15.02 -11.61
C ASN A 200 -15.88 14.36 -12.42
N ILE A 201 -15.13 13.50 -11.77
CA ILE A 201 -13.98 12.79 -12.35
C ILE A 201 -14.37 12.12 -13.67
N ASP A 202 -15.57 11.54 -13.72
CA ASP A 202 -16.03 10.80 -14.88
C ASP A 202 -16.16 11.68 -16.12
N GLU A 203 -16.67 12.93 -15.99
CA GLU A 203 -16.79 13.85 -17.12
C GLU A 203 -15.43 14.20 -17.74
N GLU A 204 -14.42 14.43 -16.89
CA GLU A 204 -13.05 14.72 -17.37
C GLU A 204 -12.44 13.48 -18.02
N VAL A 205 -12.68 12.30 -17.49
CA VAL A 205 -12.20 11.04 -18.06
C VAL A 205 -12.93 10.71 -19.36
N TYR A 206 -14.23 10.99 -19.49
CA TYR A 206 -14.96 10.83 -20.77
C TYR A 206 -14.35 11.71 -21.87
N LYS A 207 -14.05 12.98 -21.58
CA LYS A 207 -13.37 13.88 -22.51
C LYS A 207 -11.97 13.39 -22.86
N LEU A 208 -11.23 12.90 -21.87
CA LEU A 208 -9.87 12.39 -22.03
C LEU A 208 -9.80 11.21 -23.01
N TYR A 209 -10.78 10.30 -22.93
CA TYR A 209 -10.89 9.15 -23.84
C TYR A 209 -11.70 9.46 -25.10
N GLN A 210 -12.23 10.69 -25.25
CA GLN A 210 -13.05 11.14 -26.38
C GLN A 210 -14.28 10.25 -26.60
N LEU A 211 -14.94 9.85 -25.50
CA LEU A 211 -16.12 8.98 -25.57
C LEU A 211 -17.32 9.71 -26.18
N THR A 212 -18.07 9.00 -27.02
CA THR A 212 -19.35 9.47 -27.57
C THR A 212 -20.45 9.45 -26.49
N ASN A 213 -21.55 10.17 -26.72
CA ASN A 213 -22.68 10.18 -25.79
C ASN A 213 -23.29 8.77 -25.60
N GLU A 214 -23.28 7.94 -26.65
CA GLU A 214 -23.76 6.55 -26.57
C GLU A 214 -22.85 5.69 -25.70
N GLU A 215 -21.51 5.83 -25.83
CA GLU A 215 -20.55 5.11 -25.00
C GLU A 215 -20.61 5.56 -23.54
N ILE A 216 -20.79 6.85 -23.29
CA ILE A 216 -21.00 7.40 -21.94
C ILE A 216 -22.26 6.80 -21.33
N ALA A 217 -23.39 6.87 -22.05
CA ALA A 217 -24.66 6.31 -21.58
C ALA A 217 -24.53 4.82 -21.27
N PHE A 218 -23.81 4.08 -22.09
CA PHE A 218 -23.55 2.65 -21.86
C PHE A 218 -22.76 2.40 -20.57
N ILE A 219 -21.66 3.15 -20.34
CA ILE A 219 -20.82 3.02 -19.13
C ILE A 219 -21.60 3.43 -17.88
N GLU A 220 -22.45 4.45 -17.98
CA GLU A 220 -23.26 4.95 -16.84
C GLU A 220 -24.29 3.92 -16.35
N HIS A 221 -24.70 2.98 -17.21
CA HIS A 221 -25.69 1.94 -16.90
C HIS A 221 -25.06 0.60 -16.45
N GLN A 222 -23.72 0.51 -16.35
CA GLN A 222 -23.02 -0.68 -15.86
C GLN A 222 -22.86 -0.61 -14.34
#